data_ed57de70528408147141983b40ff8d29
#
_entry.id   ed57de70528408147141983b40ff8d29
#
_cell.length_a   1.000
_cell.length_b   1.000
_cell.length_c   1.000
_cell.angle_alpha   90.00
_cell.angle_beta   90.00
_cell.angle_gamma   90.00
#
_symmetry.space_group_name_H-M   'P 1'
#
loop_
_entity.id
_entity.type
_entity.pdbx_description
1 polymer ?
#
loop_
_entity_poly.entity_id
_entity_poly.type
_entity_poly.pdbx_seq_one_letter_code
_entity_poly.pdbx_strand_id
1 'polypeptide(L)' 'MRKELILADLDVVDKRIAKTQKQAMNDKSLAREVEILKKIKTVLEEGKNARTIEFDDDDLAFVDSLTLLSRKPVL' A
#
# COMPACT_ATOMS: atom_id res chain seq x y z
N MET A 1 -10.87 -11.02 -9.81
CA MET A 1 -9.89 -9.92 -9.76
C MET A 1 -8.82 -10.08 -10.82
N ARG A 2 -8.53 -9.04 -11.55
CA ARG A 2 -7.57 -9.12 -12.63
C ARG A 2 -6.15 -8.92 -12.13
N LYS A 3 -5.24 -9.74 -12.63
CA LYS A 3 -3.82 -9.65 -12.25
C LYS A 3 -3.19 -8.33 -12.67
N GLU A 4 -3.65 -7.74 -13.76
CA GLU A 4 -3.12 -6.46 -14.24
C GLU A 4 -3.30 -5.35 -13.21
N LEU A 5 -4.42 -5.31 -12.53
CA LEU A 5 -4.67 -4.31 -11.49
C LEU A 5 -3.74 -4.51 -10.30
N ILE A 6 -3.53 -5.76 -9.93
CA ILE A 6 -2.64 -6.08 -8.81
C ILE A 6 -1.21 -5.71 -9.14
N LEU A 7 -0.76 -6.01 -10.35
CA LEU A 7 0.60 -5.69 -10.78
C LEU A 7 0.82 -4.17 -10.85
N ALA A 8 -0.18 -3.42 -11.29
CA ALA A 8 -0.09 -1.98 -11.33
C ALA A 8 0.02 -1.40 -9.92
N ASP A 9 -0.79 -1.90 -9.01
CA ASP A 9 -0.74 -1.47 -7.61
C ASP A 9 0.59 -1.84 -6.97
N LEU A 10 1.10 -3.03 -7.28
CA LEU A 10 2.38 -3.48 -6.74
C LEU A 10 3.51 -2.55 -7.16
N ASP A 11 3.51 -2.13 -8.42
CA ASP A 11 4.51 -1.18 -8.93
C ASP A 11 4.45 0.15 -8.17
N VAL A 12 3.23 0.67 -7.99
CA VAL A 12 3.02 1.93 -7.25
C VAL A 12 3.52 1.80 -5.82
N VAL A 13 3.15 0.72 -5.15
CA VAL A 13 3.53 0.49 -3.76
C VAL A 13 5.05 0.34 -3.64
N ASP A 14 5.66 -0.41 -4.55
CA ASP A 14 7.11 -0.61 -4.54
C ASP A 14 7.87 0.71 -4.67
N LYS A 15 7.47 1.55 -5.61
CA LYS A 15 8.07 2.86 -5.78
C LYS A 15 7.86 3.74 -4.55
N ARG A 16 6.67 3.68 -3.98
CA ARG A 16 6.35 4.45 -2.77
C ARG A 16 7.21 4.01 -1.59
N ILE A 17 7.40 2.70 -1.44
CA ILE A 17 8.25 2.16 -0.38
C ILE A 17 9.67 2.70 -0.52
N ALA A 18 10.25 2.64 -1.70
CA ALA A 18 11.60 3.09 -1.93
C ALA A 18 11.76 4.57 -1.55
N LYS A 19 10.80 5.40 -1.96
CA LYS A 19 10.83 6.83 -1.66
C LYS A 19 10.65 7.08 -0.16
N THR A 20 9.62 6.48 0.42
CA THR A 20 9.28 6.70 1.83
C THR A 20 10.36 6.16 2.75
N GLN A 21 10.98 5.03 2.38
CA GLN A 21 12.02 4.41 3.18
C GLN A 21 13.23 5.34 3.34
N LYS A 22 13.61 6.05 2.30
CA LYS A 22 14.71 7.02 2.37
C LYS A 22 14.36 8.15 3.35
N GLN A 23 13.14 8.64 3.28
CA GLN A 23 12.70 9.70 4.18
C GLN A 23 12.55 9.21 5.62
N ALA A 24 12.15 7.95 5.77
CA ALA A 24 11.96 7.35 7.09
C ALA A 24 13.25 7.23 7.89
N MET A 25 14.39 7.24 7.23
CA MET A 25 15.68 7.23 7.92
C MET A 25 15.85 8.47 8.81
N ASN A 26 15.24 9.58 8.40
CA ASN A 26 15.32 10.85 9.13
C ASN A 26 14.03 11.19 9.88
N ASP A 27 12.96 10.45 9.63
CA ASP A 27 11.65 10.74 10.20
C ASP A 27 10.97 9.45 10.65
N LYS A 28 10.83 9.29 11.96
CA LYS A 28 10.22 8.09 12.53
C LYS A 28 8.75 7.95 12.18
N SER A 29 8.07 9.06 11.94
CA SER A 29 6.65 9.02 11.53
C SER A 29 6.47 8.27 10.23
N LEU A 30 7.43 8.41 9.32
CA LEU A 30 7.36 7.75 8.03
C LEU A 30 7.68 6.26 8.11
N ALA A 31 8.37 5.82 9.17
CA ALA A 31 8.65 4.40 9.36
C ALA A 31 7.37 3.58 9.41
N ARG A 32 6.32 4.12 10.05
CA ARG A 32 5.03 3.44 10.11
C ARG A 32 4.41 3.32 8.73
N GLU A 33 4.53 4.37 7.92
CA GLU A 33 4.01 4.32 6.55
C GLU A 33 4.71 3.24 5.74
N VAL A 34 6.02 3.08 5.92
CA VAL A 34 6.77 2.03 5.25
C VAL A 34 6.25 0.65 5.64
N GLU A 35 5.95 0.44 6.92
CA GLU A 35 5.41 -0.83 7.39
C GLU A 35 4.06 -1.14 6.74
N ILE A 36 3.18 -0.14 6.67
CA ILE A 36 1.88 -0.29 6.02
C ILE A 36 2.06 -0.65 4.55
N LEU A 37 2.95 0.05 3.87
CA LEU A 37 3.22 -0.20 2.46
C LEU A 37 3.76 -1.62 2.23
N LYS A 38 4.63 -2.09 3.12
CA LYS A 38 5.16 -3.45 3.02
C LYS A 38 4.08 -4.50 3.19
N LYS A 39 3.12 -4.27 4.08
CA LYS A 39 1.99 -5.18 4.23
C LYS A 39 1.18 -5.26 2.94
N ILE A 40 0.89 -4.11 2.35
CA ILE A 40 0.16 -4.04 1.09
C ILE A 40 0.92 -4.80 0.00
N LYS A 41 2.22 -4.57 -0.08
CA LYS A 41 3.06 -5.23 -1.08
C LYS A 41 2.99 -6.75 -0.93
N THR A 42 3.13 -7.27 0.29
CA THR A 42 3.07 -8.70 0.55
C THR A 42 1.75 -9.30 0.08
N VAL A 43 0.64 -8.63 0.41
CA VAL A 43 -0.69 -9.11 0.02
C VAL A 43 -0.83 -9.12 -1.51
N LEU A 44 -0.37 -8.08 -2.17
CA LEU A 44 -0.45 -7.99 -3.62
C LEU A 44 0.41 -9.05 -4.30
N GLU A 45 1.57 -9.35 -3.73
CA GLU A 45 2.45 -10.40 -4.26
C GLU A 45 1.79 -11.77 -4.17
N GLU A 46 0.93 -11.96 -3.18
CA GLU A 46 0.16 -13.21 -3.05
C GLU A 46 -1.04 -13.27 -3.98
N GLY A 47 -1.28 -12.20 -4.74
CA GLY A 47 -2.39 -12.14 -5.66
C GLY A 47 -3.70 -11.72 -5.02
N LYS A 48 -3.64 -11.14 -3.83
CA LYS A 48 -4.83 -10.67 -3.11
C LYS A 48 -5.01 -9.16 -3.28
N ASN A 49 -6.24 -8.71 -3.06
CA ASN A 49 -6.54 -7.27 -3.09
C ASN A 49 -6.03 -6.58 -1.84
N ALA A 50 -5.63 -5.32 -1.97
CA ALA A 50 -5.25 -4.52 -0.83
C ALA A 50 -6.37 -4.42 0.21
N ARG A 51 -7.63 -4.48 -0.23
CA ARG A 51 -8.79 -4.40 0.67
C ARG A 51 -8.94 -5.61 1.59
N THR A 52 -8.23 -6.70 1.33
CA THR A 52 -8.29 -7.87 2.22
C THR A 52 -7.49 -7.68 3.49
N ILE A 53 -6.68 -6.63 3.56
CA ILE A 53 -5.88 -6.31 4.73
C ILE A 53 -6.74 -5.53 5.73
N GLU A 54 -6.68 -5.92 6.99
CA GLU A 54 -7.34 -5.17 8.06
C GLU A 54 -6.39 -4.11 8.60
N PHE A 55 -6.87 -2.87 8.63
CA PHE A 55 -6.10 -1.74 9.14
C PHE A 55 -6.89 -1.03 10.23
N ASP A 56 -6.16 -0.36 11.12
CA ASP A 56 -6.76 0.56 12.08
C ASP A 56 -7.23 1.81 11.35
N ASP A 57 -8.07 2.62 12.02
CA ASP A 57 -8.63 3.82 11.39
C ASP A 57 -7.53 4.75 10.87
N ASP A 58 -6.46 4.93 11.63
CA ASP A 58 -5.35 5.77 11.21
C ASP A 58 -4.66 5.23 9.96
N ASP A 59 -4.46 3.91 9.94
CA ASP A 59 -3.85 3.26 8.80
C ASP A 59 -4.75 3.31 7.56
N LEU A 60 -6.07 3.17 7.77
CA LEU A 60 -7.04 3.26 6.67
C LEU A 60 -7.01 4.63 6.02
N ALA A 61 -6.88 5.69 6.80
CA ALA A 61 -6.80 7.03 6.25
C ALA A 61 -5.58 7.18 5.32
N PHE A 62 -4.46 6.61 5.73
CA PHE A 62 -3.25 6.64 4.92
C PHE A 62 -3.43 5.81 3.63
N VAL A 63 -3.99 4.61 3.76
CA VAL A 63 -4.20 3.71 2.63
C VAL A 63 -5.16 4.33 1.61
N ASP A 64 -6.21 4.99 2.08
CA ASP A 64 -7.16 5.67 1.20
C ASP A 64 -6.48 6.76 0.37
N SER A 65 -5.49 7.44 0.94
CA SER A 65 -4.77 8.49 0.23
C SER A 65 -3.86 7.95 -0.88
N LEU A 66 -3.56 6.65 -0.86
CA LEU A 66 -2.71 6.03 -1.88
C LEU A 66 -3.42 5.83 -3.22
N THR A 67 -4.74 5.87 -3.23
CA THR A 67 -5.55 5.70 -4.45
C THR A 67 -5.18 4.44 -5.25
N LEU A 68 -5.10 3.30 -4.58
CA LEU A 68 -4.81 2.03 -5.23
C LEU A 68 -6.00 1.53 -6.05
N LEU A 69 -5.73 1.00 -7.23
CA LEU A 69 -6.77 0.51 -8.13
C LEU A 69 -7.52 -0.69 -7.54
N SER A 70 -6.81 -1.59 -6.87
CA SER A 70 -7.41 -2.78 -6.28
C SER A 70 -8.26 -2.46 -5.05
N ARG A 71 -8.16 -1.25 -4.51
CA ARG A 71 -8.86 -0.85 -3.32
C ARG A 71 -10.07 0.04 -3.59
N LYS A 72 -10.07 0.75 -4.69
CA LYS A 72 -11.17 1.65 -5.02
C LYS A 72 -12.46 0.89 -5.26
N PRO A 73 -13.59 1.37 -4.74
CA PRO A 73 -14.88 0.77 -5.05
C PRO A 73 -15.23 1.00 -6.51
N VAL A 74 -15.91 0.03 -7.08
CA VAL A 74 -16.42 0.15 -8.44
C VAL A 74 -17.82 0.72 -8.36
N LEU A 75 -18.04 1.77 -9.07
CA LEU A 75 -19.35 2.41 -9.13
C LEU A 75 -20.19 1.85 -10.28
#